data_150afc08a618c527967ec44366921ddc
#
_entry.id   150afc08a618c527967ec44366921ddc
#
_cell.length_a   1.000
_cell.length_b   1.000
_cell.length_c   1.000
_cell.angle_alpha   90.00
_cell.angle_beta   90.00
_cell.angle_gamma   90.00
#
_symmetry.space_group_name_H-M   'P 1'
#
loop_
_entity.id
_entity.type
_entity.pdbx_description
1 polymer ?
#
loop_
_entity_poly.entity_id
_entity_poly.type
_entity_poly.pdbx_seq_one_letter_code
_entity_poly.pdbx_strand_id
1 'polypeptide(L)'
;MSSNPTAAMLVIGDEILSGRTRDANMYYLAGELTKVGISLAEVRVVSDDSDAITAATRALSAAYDTVFTSGGIGPTHDDITADCIARAFNVHIDVRDDARALLAAYYEQTGRELNDARLRMARIP
;
A
#
# COMPACT_ATOMS: atom_id res chain seq x y z
N MET A 1 8.54 -30.62 -6.89
CA MET A 1 9.51 -29.53 -6.73
C MET A 1 8.82 -28.37 -6.05
N SER A 2 9.34 -27.97 -4.91
CA SER A 2 8.77 -26.83 -4.23
C SER A 2 9.24 -25.55 -4.93
N SER A 3 8.35 -24.63 -5.14
CA SER A 3 8.68 -23.30 -5.60
C SER A 3 8.65 -22.34 -4.42
N ASN A 4 9.44 -21.29 -4.49
CA ASN A 4 9.38 -20.22 -3.50
C ASN A 4 8.02 -19.53 -3.59
N PRO A 5 7.50 -19.01 -2.46
CA PRO A 5 6.35 -18.11 -2.51
C PRO A 5 6.63 -16.94 -3.44
N THR A 6 5.59 -16.49 -4.12
CA THR A 6 5.68 -15.35 -5.04
C THR A 6 5.03 -14.11 -4.45
N ALA A 7 5.59 -12.95 -4.80
CA ALA A 7 5.03 -11.67 -4.45
C ALA A 7 4.99 -10.75 -5.65
N ALA A 8 4.12 -9.79 -5.60
CA ALA A 8 4.09 -8.68 -6.53
C ALA A 8 4.06 -7.37 -5.76
N MET A 9 4.49 -6.30 -6.40
CA MET A 9 4.44 -4.96 -5.83
C MET A 9 3.64 -4.04 -6.74
N LEU A 10 2.76 -3.28 -6.14
CA LEU A 10 1.99 -2.23 -6.80
C LEU A 10 2.46 -0.89 -6.29
N VAL A 11 3.12 -0.13 -7.13
CA VAL A 11 3.58 1.22 -6.84
C VAL A 11 2.55 2.21 -7.37
N ILE A 12 2.07 3.09 -6.51
CA ILE A 12 0.98 4.00 -6.82
C ILE A 12 1.49 5.43 -6.69
N GLY A 13 1.44 6.18 -7.76
CA GLY A 13 1.85 7.59 -7.72
C GLY A 13 2.11 8.21 -9.09
N ASP A 14 1.43 9.30 -9.36
CA ASP A 14 1.67 10.10 -10.58
C ASP A 14 3.09 10.65 -10.60
N GLU A 15 3.66 10.98 -9.45
CA GLU A 15 5.01 11.49 -9.30
C GLU A 15 6.07 10.47 -9.73
N ILE A 16 5.79 9.19 -9.60
CA ILE A 16 6.68 8.12 -10.05
C ILE A 16 6.64 8.03 -11.59
N LEU A 17 5.42 8.02 -12.15
CA LEU A 17 5.23 7.91 -13.60
C LEU A 17 5.74 9.13 -14.36
N SER A 18 5.65 10.32 -13.75
CA SER A 18 6.14 11.57 -14.36
C SER A 18 7.65 11.77 -14.19
N GLY A 19 8.31 10.93 -13.40
CA GLY A 19 9.74 11.06 -13.12
C GLY A 19 10.09 12.13 -12.09
N ARG A 20 9.10 12.76 -11.44
CA ARG A 20 9.35 13.75 -10.38
C ARG A 20 9.94 13.13 -9.13
N THR A 21 9.60 11.90 -8.86
CA THR A 21 10.11 11.14 -7.72
C THR A 21 10.66 9.80 -8.20
N ARG A 22 11.83 9.45 -7.73
CA ARG A 22 12.42 8.14 -7.98
C ARG A 22 11.89 7.15 -6.95
N ASP A 23 11.35 6.02 -7.41
CA ASP A 23 10.94 4.97 -6.49
C ASP A 23 12.17 4.24 -5.94
N ALA A 24 12.29 4.21 -4.62
CA ALA A 24 13.32 3.45 -3.92
C ALA A 24 12.77 2.20 -3.22
N ASN A 25 11.45 2.10 -3.10
CA ASN A 25 10.79 1.05 -2.32
C ASN A 25 10.88 -0.32 -3.00
N MET A 26 10.83 -0.38 -4.33
CA MET A 26 10.92 -1.63 -5.06
C MET A 26 12.28 -2.32 -4.84
N TYR A 27 13.36 -1.57 -4.94
CA TYR A 27 14.70 -2.10 -4.72
C TYR A 27 14.86 -2.64 -3.30
N TYR A 28 14.41 -1.88 -2.32
CA TYR A 28 14.46 -2.28 -0.92
C TYR A 28 13.64 -3.55 -0.66
N LEU A 29 12.40 -3.56 -1.12
CA LEU A 29 11.51 -4.70 -0.92
C LEU A 29 12.05 -5.96 -1.59
N ALA A 30 12.53 -5.85 -2.82
CA ALA A 30 13.11 -6.98 -3.55
C ALA A 30 14.26 -7.62 -2.77
N GLY A 31 15.16 -6.80 -2.21
CA GLY A 31 16.27 -7.29 -1.39
C GLY A 31 15.81 -8.00 -0.12
N GLU A 32 14.85 -7.40 0.59
CA GLU A 32 14.33 -7.99 1.83
C GLU A 32 13.58 -9.30 1.58
N LEU A 33 12.78 -9.37 0.53
CA LEU A 33 12.05 -10.59 0.18
C LEU A 33 12.99 -11.73 -0.22
N THR A 34 14.03 -11.40 -0.98
CA THR A 34 15.05 -12.39 -1.38
C THR A 34 15.71 -13.02 -0.16
N LYS A 35 16.00 -12.25 0.86
CA LYS A 35 16.62 -12.75 2.11
C LYS A 35 15.75 -13.80 2.81
N VAL A 36 14.45 -13.74 2.67
CA VAL A 36 13.51 -14.67 3.32
C VAL A 36 12.93 -15.70 2.36
N GLY A 37 13.48 -15.80 1.14
CA GLY A 37 13.11 -16.83 0.18
C GLY A 37 11.82 -16.56 -0.58
N ILE A 38 11.39 -15.30 -0.67
CA ILE A 38 10.21 -14.91 -1.45
C ILE A 38 10.67 -14.26 -2.76
N SER A 39 10.10 -14.69 -3.88
CA SER A 39 10.42 -14.13 -5.20
C SER A 39 9.50 -12.96 -5.50
N LEU A 40 10.07 -11.76 -5.66
CA LEU A 40 9.31 -10.63 -6.22
C LEU A 40 9.24 -10.79 -7.73
N ALA A 41 8.09 -11.27 -8.20
CA ALA A 41 7.94 -11.74 -9.58
C ALA A 41 7.45 -10.66 -10.54
N GLU A 42 6.75 -9.64 -10.04
CA GLU A 42 6.22 -8.57 -10.87
C GLU A 42 6.12 -7.27 -10.07
N VAL A 43 6.39 -6.16 -10.72
CA VAL A 43 6.15 -4.81 -10.18
C VAL A 43 5.34 -4.03 -11.21
N ARG A 44 4.24 -3.43 -10.78
CA ARG A 44 3.47 -2.50 -11.60
C ARG A 44 3.49 -1.12 -10.98
N VAL A 45 3.55 -0.11 -11.84
CA VAL A 45 3.41 1.29 -11.44
C VAL A 45 2.15 1.83 -12.08
N VAL A 46 1.26 2.39 -11.28
CA VAL A 46 -0.01 2.96 -11.74
C VAL A 46 -0.18 4.38 -11.23
N SER A 47 -1.03 5.13 -11.91
CA SER A 47 -1.39 6.48 -11.49
C SER A 47 -2.30 6.45 -10.25
N ASP A 48 -2.52 7.61 -9.66
CA ASP A 48 -3.46 7.80 -8.53
C ASP A 48 -4.92 7.80 -9.02
N ASP A 49 -5.27 6.80 -9.79
CA ASP A 49 -6.60 6.59 -10.37
C ASP A 49 -7.26 5.37 -9.73
N SER A 50 -8.46 5.54 -9.21
CA SER A 50 -9.18 4.49 -8.49
C SER A 50 -9.36 3.22 -9.32
N ASP A 51 -9.75 3.36 -10.58
CA ASP A 51 -9.97 2.20 -11.45
C ASP A 51 -8.66 1.48 -11.77
N ALA A 52 -7.58 2.22 -12.03
CA ALA A 52 -6.26 1.65 -12.31
C ALA A 52 -5.72 0.88 -11.10
N ILE A 53 -5.81 1.46 -9.91
CA ILE A 53 -5.36 0.81 -8.66
C ILE A 53 -6.18 -0.45 -8.40
N THR A 54 -7.49 -0.36 -8.50
CA THR A 54 -8.40 -1.47 -8.23
C THR A 54 -8.17 -2.64 -9.20
N ALA A 55 -8.05 -2.36 -10.49
CA ALA A 55 -7.82 -3.37 -11.50
C ALA A 55 -6.45 -4.06 -11.33
N ALA A 56 -5.39 -3.28 -11.07
CA ALA A 56 -4.06 -3.81 -10.83
C ALA A 56 -4.02 -4.69 -9.57
N THR A 57 -4.69 -4.25 -8.50
CA THR A 57 -4.77 -5.02 -7.25
C THR A 57 -5.42 -6.38 -7.49
N ARG A 58 -6.54 -6.41 -8.19
CA ARG A 58 -7.22 -7.68 -8.52
C ARG A 58 -6.35 -8.60 -9.36
N ALA A 59 -5.71 -8.05 -10.39
CA ALA A 59 -4.87 -8.83 -11.29
C ALA A 59 -3.67 -9.44 -10.57
N LEU A 60 -2.97 -8.66 -9.76
CA LEU A 60 -1.79 -9.11 -9.03
C LEU A 60 -2.17 -10.10 -7.92
N SER A 61 -3.27 -9.86 -7.22
CA SER A 61 -3.75 -10.74 -6.16
C SER A 61 -4.16 -12.12 -6.71
N ALA A 62 -4.70 -12.18 -7.92
CA ALA A 62 -5.07 -13.42 -8.55
C ALA A 62 -3.85 -14.24 -9.02
N ALA A 63 -2.74 -13.58 -9.33
CA ALA A 63 -1.57 -14.21 -9.96
C ALA A 63 -0.47 -14.59 -8.97
N TYR A 64 -0.40 -13.94 -7.81
CA TYR A 64 0.71 -14.09 -6.87
C TYR A 64 0.20 -14.35 -5.45
N ASP A 65 1.06 -14.93 -4.61
CA ASP A 65 0.70 -15.30 -3.23
C ASP A 65 0.47 -14.06 -2.35
N THR A 66 1.27 -13.01 -2.55
CA THR A 66 1.21 -11.79 -1.76
C THR A 66 1.40 -10.57 -2.64
N VAL A 67 0.64 -9.52 -2.36
CA VAL A 67 0.78 -8.23 -3.02
C VAL A 67 1.15 -7.16 -1.99
N PHE A 68 2.22 -6.44 -2.27
CA PHE A 68 2.64 -5.28 -1.48
C PHE A 68 2.27 -4.00 -2.23
N THR A 69 1.77 -3.01 -1.52
CA THR A 69 1.48 -1.70 -2.12
C THR A 69 2.41 -0.63 -1.56
N SER A 70 2.70 0.37 -2.37
CA SER A 70 3.46 1.56 -1.99
C SER A 70 2.80 2.78 -2.59
N GLY A 71 2.60 3.81 -1.78
CA GLY A 71 1.99 5.07 -2.19
C GLY A 71 0.52 5.18 -1.86
N GLY A 72 0.03 6.40 -1.80
CA GLY A 72 -1.38 6.72 -1.59
C GLY A 72 -1.94 6.35 -0.23
N ILE A 73 -1.12 6.30 0.81
CA ILE A 73 -1.52 5.89 2.17
C ILE A 73 -1.40 7.01 3.22
N GLY A 74 -1.20 8.24 2.78
CA GLY A 74 -1.10 9.39 3.67
C GLY A 74 -2.44 9.90 4.18
N PRO A 75 -2.44 11.07 4.85
CA PRO A 75 -3.63 11.58 5.55
C PRO A 75 -4.59 12.38 4.68
N THR A 76 -4.28 12.64 3.41
CA THR A 76 -5.11 13.50 2.58
C THR A 76 -6.23 12.73 1.87
N HIS A 77 -7.23 13.46 1.35
CA HIS A 77 -8.31 12.86 0.57
C HIS A 77 -7.84 12.32 -0.79
N ASP A 78 -6.64 12.72 -1.23
CA ASP A 78 -6.01 12.19 -2.44
C ASP A 78 -5.33 10.82 -2.19
N ASP A 79 -5.15 10.45 -0.93
CA ASP A 79 -4.60 9.16 -0.54
C ASP A 79 -5.73 8.12 -0.53
N ILE A 80 -5.86 7.39 -1.63
CA ILE A 80 -7.02 6.52 -1.90
C ILE A 80 -6.68 5.03 -1.95
N THR A 81 -5.44 4.63 -1.67
CA THR A 81 -5.01 3.24 -1.82
C THR A 81 -5.85 2.28 -0.97
N ALA A 82 -6.07 2.58 0.31
CA ALA A 82 -6.86 1.71 1.19
C ALA A 82 -8.30 1.54 0.69
N ASP A 83 -8.92 2.62 0.20
CA ASP A 83 -10.26 2.56 -0.39
C ASP A 83 -10.31 1.66 -1.62
N CYS A 84 -9.27 1.73 -2.46
CA CYS A 84 -9.18 0.91 -3.67
C CYS A 84 -8.96 -0.56 -3.35
N ILE A 85 -8.18 -0.87 -2.30
CA ILE A 85 -8.00 -2.24 -1.83
C ILE A 85 -9.34 -2.80 -1.32
N ALA A 86 -10.07 -2.04 -0.52
CA ALA A 86 -11.39 -2.43 -0.06
C ALA A 86 -12.34 -2.71 -1.22
N ARG A 87 -12.34 -1.86 -2.23
CA ARG A 87 -13.14 -2.02 -3.46
C ARG A 87 -12.71 -3.27 -4.23
N ALA A 88 -11.40 -3.51 -4.34
CA ALA A 88 -10.87 -4.66 -5.09
C ALA A 88 -11.37 -6.00 -4.51
N PHE A 89 -11.46 -6.09 -3.20
CA PHE A 89 -11.88 -7.30 -2.49
C PHE A 89 -13.34 -7.26 -2.02
N ASN A 90 -14.06 -6.21 -2.35
CA ASN A 90 -15.46 -6.00 -1.95
C ASN A 90 -15.66 -6.17 -0.44
N VAL A 91 -14.83 -5.49 0.34
CA VAL A 91 -14.86 -5.51 1.79
C VAL A 91 -15.07 -4.11 2.34
N HIS A 92 -15.54 -4.04 3.59
CA HIS A 92 -15.66 -2.79 4.32
C HIS A 92 -14.30 -2.17 4.61
N ILE A 93 -14.29 -0.83 4.72
CA ILE A 93 -13.14 -0.09 5.21
C ILE A 93 -13.61 0.87 6.31
N ASP A 94 -12.94 0.84 7.46
CA ASP A 94 -13.23 1.73 8.57
C ASP A 94 -11.99 1.91 9.44
N VAL A 95 -12.06 2.88 10.36
CA VAL A 95 -11.02 3.10 11.36
C VAL A 95 -10.91 1.86 12.23
N ARG A 96 -9.71 1.30 12.27
CA ARG A 96 -9.41 0.13 13.06
C ARG A 96 -8.82 0.56 14.41
N ASP A 97 -9.35 0.05 15.51
CA ASP A 97 -8.98 0.52 16.85
C ASP A 97 -7.50 0.34 17.18
N ASP A 98 -6.90 -0.78 16.79
CA ASP A 98 -5.48 -1.03 17.03
C ASP A 98 -4.59 -0.07 16.21
N ALA A 99 -4.94 0.23 14.97
CA ALA A 99 -4.22 1.19 14.14
C ALA A 99 -4.37 2.61 14.70
N ARG A 100 -5.58 2.97 15.15
CA ARG A 100 -5.84 4.26 15.80
C ARG A 100 -4.98 4.45 17.05
N ALA A 101 -4.88 3.42 17.87
CA ALA A 101 -4.08 3.47 19.10
C ALA A 101 -2.59 3.70 18.81
N LEU A 102 -2.06 3.04 17.77
CA LEU A 102 -0.67 3.24 17.34
C LEU A 102 -0.42 4.66 16.84
N LEU A 103 -1.35 5.22 16.06
CA LEU A 103 -1.25 6.60 15.59
C LEU A 103 -1.34 7.60 16.74
N ALA A 104 -2.27 7.38 17.67
CA ALA A 104 -2.43 8.27 18.83
C ALA A 104 -1.15 8.31 19.66
N ALA A 105 -0.53 7.17 19.91
CA ALA A 105 0.73 7.09 20.63
C ALA A 105 1.87 7.81 19.91
N TYR A 106 1.96 7.62 18.58
CA TYR A 106 2.98 8.28 17.75
C TYR A 106 2.84 9.81 17.78
N TYR A 107 1.62 10.32 17.58
CA TYR A 107 1.39 11.77 17.57
C TYR A 107 1.54 12.40 18.95
N GLU A 108 1.22 11.69 20.01
CA GLU A 108 1.50 12.14 21.38
C GLU A 108 2.99 12.34 21.59
N GLN A 109 3.83 11.39 21.15
CA GLN A 109 5.29 11.49 21.26
C GLN A 109 5.87 12.66 20.45
N THR A 110 5.28 12.97 19.31
CA THR A 110 5.78 14.04 18.42
C THR A 110 5.18 15.40 18.74
N GLY A 111 4.26 15.48 19.70
CA GLY A 111 3.59 16.72 20.07
C GLY A 111 2.58 17.20 19.03
N ARG A 112 2.12 16.34 18.15
CA ARG A 112 1.14 16.65 17.10
C ARG A 112 -0.23 16.11 17.47
N GLU A 113 -1.27 16.80 17.00
CA GLU A 113 -2.64 16.38 17.19
C GLU A 113 -3.03 15.27 16.21
N LEU A 114 -3.74 14.25 16.70
CA LEU A 114 -4.40 13.28 15.86
C LEU A 114 -5.75 13.85 15.40
N ASN A 115 -5.72 14.63 14.32
CA ASN A 115 -6.91 15.23 13.73
C ASN A 115 -7.65 14.26 12.79
N ASP A 116 -8.77 14.67 12.24
CA ASP A 116 -9.59 13.85 11.35
C ASP A 116 -8.83 13.42 10.10
N ALA A 117 -8.01 14.31 9.53
CA ALA A 117 -7.21 13.98 8.35
C ALA A 117 -6.20 12.86 8.65
N ARG A 118 -5.48 12.95 9.76
CA ARG A 118 -4.49 11.94 10.16
C ARG A 118 -5.14 10.62 10.56
N LEU A 119 -6.35 10.69 11.14
CA LEU A 119 -7.11 9.49 11.51
C LEU A 119 -7.46 8.62 10.30
N ARG A 120 -7.54 9.21 9.10
CA ARG A 120 -7.75 8.44 7.86
C ARG A 120 -6.71 7.33 7.66
N MET A 121 -5.49 7.51 8.14
CA MET A 121 -4.42 6.50 8.03
C MET A 121 -4.68 5.25 8.87
N ALA A 122 -5.63 5.30 9.81
CA ALA A 122 -6.06 4.14 10.60
C ALA A 122 -7.22 3.37 9.96
N ARG A 123 -7.70 3.79 8.79
CA ARG A 123 -8.76 3.11 8.05
C ARG A 123 -8.15 1.90 7.34
N ILE A 124 -8.58 0.71 7.76
CA ILE A 124 -8.04 -0.56 7.25
C ILE A 124 -9.18 -1.34 6.59
N PRO A 125 -8.95 -1.84 5.38
CA PRO A 125 -9.94 -2.67 4.68
C PRO A 125 -10.22 -3.99 5.38
#